data_faa8da6a0264bcddf26ace12946e8dd5
#
_entry.id   faa8da6a0264bcddf26ace12946e8dd5
#
_cell.length_a   1.000
_cell.length_b   1.000
_cell.length_c   1.000
_cell.angle_alpha   90.00
_cell.angle_beta   90.00
_cell.angle_gamma   90.00
#
_symmetry.space_group_name_H-M   'P 1'
#
loop_
_entity.id
_entity.type
_entity.pdbx_description
1 polymer ?
#
loop_
_entity_poly.entity_id
_entity_poly.type
_entity_poly.pdbx_seq_one_letter_code
_entity_poly.pdbx_strand_id
1 'polypeptide(L)'
;EIAHAQLIRQVFPQAPLKYMPPTKYMTGNIFKGQVQDALFNAASVMTGQTIHLLGMMTEAIHTPLLQDRYLALENARYVFHTMRHLADEIEFKPTGRIQARANEVLAQTVQMLAEIEQIGLMEAIRRKMFAEISRLPDGGKGAAGVINKNDDYYNPFLDLMRGGASNDNATDAN
;
A
#
# COMPACT_ATOMS: atom_id res chain seq x y z
N GLU A 1 7.11 -1.24 6.84
CA GLU A 1 7.20 -0.16 5.85
C GLU A 1 8.22 0.91 6.28
N ILE A 2 8.13 1.50 7.48
CA ILE A 2 9.07 2.55 7.93
C ILE A 2 10.54 2.10 7.81
N ALA A 3 10.86 0.86 8.18
CA ALA A 3 12.22 0.33 8.07
C ALA A 3 12.73 0.28 6.61
N HIS A 4 11.87 -0.06 5.65
CA HIS A 4 12.22 -0.02 4.23
C HIS A 4 12.45 1.40 3.74
N ALA A 5 11.57 2.32 4.08
CA ALA A 5 11.69 3.72 3.71
C ALA A 5 12.98 4.34 4.29
N GLN A 6 13.30 4.03 5.56
CA GLN A 6 14.52 4.45 6.23
C GLN A 6 15.76 3.87 5.55
N LEU A 7 15.75 2.57 5.23
CA LEU A 7 16.84 1.90 4.52
C LEU A 7 17.16 2.58 3.20
N ILE A 8 16.14 2.79 2.36
CA ILE A 8 16.33 3.39 1.05
C ILE A 8 16.84 4.84 1.16
N ARG A 9 16.35 5.59 2.14
CA ARG A 9 16.88 6.94 2.40
C ARG A 9 18.35 6.92 2.87
N GLN A 10 18.75 5.94 3.67
CA GLN A 10 20.15 5.78 4.09
C GLN A 10 21.07 5.37 2.93
N VAL A 11 20.59 4.48 2.04
CA VAL A 11 21.37 4.04 0.87
C VAL A 11 21.49 5.16 -0.17
N PHE A 12 20.43 5.97 -0.33
CA PHE A 12 20.36 7.04 -1.31
C PHE A 12 20.00 8.40 -0.67
N PRO A 13 20.89 8.99 0.13
CA PRO A 13 20.57 10.15 0.96
C PRO A 13 20.20 11.41 0.17
N GLN A 14 20.70 11.56 -1.05
CA GLN A 14 20.50 12.73 -1.90
C GLN A 14 19.50 12.50 -3.04
N ALA A 15 19.12 11.26 -3.31
CA ALA A 15 18.28 10.95 -4.45
C ALA A 15 16.80 11.33 -4.20
N PRO A 16 16.07 11.76 -5.23
CA PRO A 16 14.61 11.80 -5.18
C PRO A 16 14.10 10.37 -5.12
N LEU A 17 13.47 10.02 -4.00
CA LEU A 17 12.96 8.66 -3.77
C LEU A 17 11.46 8.62 -3.99
N LYS A 18 11.04 7.62 -4.76
CA LYS A 18 9.64 7.28 -4.95
C LYS A 18 9.22 6.22 -3.94
N TYR A 19 8.16 6.52 -3.20
CA TYR A 19 7.60 5.62 -2.22
C TYR A 19 6.16 5.22 -2.60
N MET A 20 5.85 3.93 -2.45
CA MET A 20 4.57 3.35 -2.82
C MET A 20 3.88 2.72 -1.62
N PRO A 21 2.56 2.93 -1.44
CA PRO A 21 1.82 2.26 -0.38
C PRO A 21 1.72 0.74 -0.62
N PRO A 22 1.80 -0.06 0.45
CA PRO A 22 1.56 -1.49 0.36
C PRO A 22 0.08 -1.77 0.13
N THR A 23 -0.22 -2.72 -0.76
CA THR A 23 -1.59 -3.14 -1.05
C THR A 23 -1.94 -4.50 -0.45
N LYS A 24 -0.97 -5.18 0.17
CA LYS A 24 -1.12 -6.55 0.68
C LYS A 24 -2.29 -6.71 1.65
N TYR A 25 -2.55 -5.72 2.48
CA TYR A 25 -3.59 -5.76 3.51
C TYR A 25 -4.82 -4.91 3.20
N MET A 26 -4.90 -4.37 1.98
CA MET A 26 -6.08 -3.65 1.50
C MET A 26 -7.20 -4.64 1.20
N THR A 27 -8.34 -4.44 1.84
CA THR A 27 -9.51 -5.33 1.73
C THR A 27 -10.66 -4.69 0.95
N GLY A 28 -10.54 -3.39 0.63
CA GLY A 28 -11.63 -2.59 0.07
C GLY A 28 -12.59 -2.05 1.14
N ASN A 29 -12.29 -2.24 2.42
CA ASN A 29 -12.94 -1.48 3.49
C ASN A 29 -12.35 -0.07 3.49
N ILE A 30 -13.14 0.91 3.04
CA ILE A 30 -12.63 2.26 2.81
C ILE A 30 -12.19 2.97 4.10
N PHE A 31 -12.79 2.66 5.24
CA PHE A 31 -12.41 3.29 6.51
C PHE A 31 -11.08 2.75 7.02
N LYS A 32 -10.88 1.44 6.98
CA LYS A 32 -9.60 0.82 7.32
C LYS A 32 -8.50 1.23 6.34
N GLY A 33 -8.80 1.24 5.04
CA GLY A 33 -7.89 1.69 4.00
C GLY A 33 -7.49 3.15 4.15
N GLN A 34 -8.42 4.03 4.50
CA GLN A 34 -8.15 5.44 4.77
C GLN A 34 -7.14 5.63 5.92
N VAL A 35 -7.27 4.89 7.00
CA VAL A 35 -6.33 4.91 8.12
C VAL A 35 -4.97 4.35 7.70
N GLN A 36 -4.96 3.26 6.95
CA GLN A 36 -3.72 2.65 6.44
C GLN A 36 -2.97 3.60 5.52
N ASP A 37 -3.66 4.28 4.62
CA ASP A 37 -3.06 5.29 3.73
C ASP A 37 -2.54 6.50 4.52
N ALA A 38 -3.25 6.95 5.57
CA ALA A 38 -2.78 8.03 6.43
C ALA A 38 -1.47 7.67 7.15
N LEU A 39 -1.39 6.47 7.71
CA LEU A 39 -0.18 5.96 8.36
C LEU A 39 0.99 5.84 7.37
N PHE A 40 0.70 5.45 6.13
CA PHE A 40 1.69 5.36 5.08
C PHE A 40 2.17 6.75 4.61
N ASN A 41 1.25 7.70 4.44
CA ASN A 41 1.57 9.09 4.16
C ASN A 41 2.45 9.71 5.26
N ALA A 42 2.13 9.42 6.53
CA ALA A 42 2.94 9.81 7.67
C ALA A 42 4.36 9.21 7.63
N ALA A 43 4.47 7.91 7.31
CA ALA A 43 5.76 7.25 7.14
C ALA A 43 6.60 7.90 6.03
N SER A 44 5.98 8.31 4.93
CA SER A 44 6.64 9.02 3.84
C SER A 44 7.23 10.36 4.30
N VAL A 45 6.46 11.14 5.09
CA VAL A 45 6.95 12.41 5.65
C VAL A 45 8.10 12.16 6.61
N MET A 46 7.92 11.26 7.59
CA MET A 46 8.94 10.97 8.62
C MET A 46 10.27 10.46 8.04
N THR A 47 10.25 9.84 6.87
CA THR A 47 11.45 9.30 6.22
C THR A 47 11.95 10.15 5.06
N GLY A 48 11.41 11.36 4.89
CA GLY A 48 11.85 12.32 3.87
C GLY A 48 11.73 11.84 2.43
N GLN A 49 10.67 11.08 2.09
CA GLN A 49 10.42 10.67 0.73
C GLN A 49 9.95 11.86 -0.12
N THR A 50 10.42 11.94 -1.37
CA THR A 50 10.19 13.12 -2.22
C THR A 50 9.12 12.94 -3.28
N ILE A 51 8.90 11.71 -3.73
CA ILE A 51 7.87 11.35 -4.70
C ILE A 51 6.97 10.30 -4.07
N HIS A 52 5.69 10.62 -3.94
CA HIS A 52 4.76 9.74 -3.27
C HIS A 52 3.63 9.28 -4.21
N LEU A 53 3.49 7.98 -4.35
CA LEU A 53 2.31 7.40 -4.98
C LEU A 53 1.22 7.25 -3.93
N LEU A 54 0.04 7.78 -4.24
CA LEU A 54 -1.09 7.72 -3.33
C LEU A 54 -1.71 6.32 -3.34
N GLY A 55 -1.86 5.73 -2.17
CA GLY A 55 -2.66 4.53 -1.97
C GLY A 55 -4.15 4.85 -2.06
N MET A 56 -4.91 3.89 -2.56
CA MET A 56 -6.36 4.00 -2.64
C MET A 56 -6.98 2.78 -1.97
N MET A 57 -8.02 3.00 -1.17
CA MET A 57 -8.60 2.02 -0.27
C MET A 57 -9.12 0.75 -0.96
N THR A 58 -9.40 0.84 -2.26
CA THR A 58 -9.93 -0.28 -3.07
C THR A 58 -8.95 -0.80 -4.10
N GLU A 59 -7.72 -0.27 -4.15
CA GLU A 59 -6.75 -0.53 -5.22
C GLU A 59 -6.39 -2.00 -5.41
N ALA A 60 -6.32 -2.77 -4.33
CA ALA A 60 -5.99 -4.20 -4.37
C ALA A 60 -7.16 -5.08 -4.85
N ILE A 61 -8.38 -4.54 -4.87
CA ILE A 61 -9.61 -5.30 -5.11
C ILE A 61 -10.16 -5.03 -6.52
N HIS A 62 -10.27 -3.76 -6.90
CA HIS A 62 -10.74 -3.34 -8.21
C HIS A 62 -10.12 -2.00 -8.60
N THR A 63 -10.40 -1.53 -9.80
CA THR A 63 -10.01 -0.17 -10.21
C THR A 63 -10.69 0.84 -9.29
N PRO A 64 -9.94 1.73 -8.63
CA PRO A 64 -10.50 2.71 -7.72
C PRO A 64 -11.53 3.60 -8.39
N LEU A 65 -12.63 3.83 -7.70
CA LEU A 65 -13.69 4.74 -8.13
C LEU A 65 -13.24 6.20 -7.97
N LEU A 66 -13.98 7.14 -8.53
CA LEU A 66 -13.61 8.55 -8.49
C LEU A 66 -13.54 9.09 -7.05
N GLN A 67 -14.49 8.72 -6.20
CA GLN A 67 -14.49 9.12 -4.78
C GLN A 67 -13.33 8.51 -4.00
N ASP A 68 -12.89 7.28 -4.33
CA ASP A 68 -11.71 6.68 -3.69
C ASP A 68 -10.46 7.52 -3.98
N ARG A 69 -10.35 8.00 -5.21
CA ARG A 69 -9.24 8.88 -5.65
C ARG A 69 -9.29 10.23 -4.95
N TYR A 70 -10.48 10.81 -4.84
CA TYR A 70 -10.67 12.07 -4.13
C TYR A 70 -10.29 11.94 -2.65
N LEU A 71 -10.76 10.90 -1.97
CA LEU A 71 -10.44 10.65 -0.56
C LEU A 71 -8.95 10.41 -0.35
N ALA A 72 -8.28 9.71 -1.27
CA ALA A 72 -6.84 9.51 -1.20
C ALA A 72 -6.06 10.84 -1.32
N LEU A 73 -6.48 11.73 -2.22
CA LEU A 73 -5.89 13.06 -2.36
C LEU A 73 -6.10 13.93 -1.11
N GLU A 74 -7.31 13.95 -0.56
CA GLU A 74 -7.60 14.72 0.65
C GLU A 74 -6.83 14.19 1.86
N ASN A 75 -6.72 12.86 1.99
CA ASN A 75 -5.89 12.22 3.02
C ASN A 75 -4.43 12.67 2.92
N ALA A 76 -3.85 12.56 1.73
CA ALA A 76 -2.45 12.95 1.52
C ALA A 76 -2.22 14.43 1.79
N ARG A 77 -3.09 15.31 1.27
CA ARG A 77 -3.01 16.76 1.52
C ARG A 77 -3.05 17.07 3.01
N TYR A 78 -3.98 16.45 3.72
CA TYR A 78 -4.13 16.66 5.16
C TYR A 78 -2.88 16.23 5.92
N VAL A 79 -2.37 15.02 5.68
CA VAL A 79 -1.19 14.49 6.37
C VAL A 79 0.06 15.31 6.03
N PHE A 80 0.32 15.59 4.74
CA PHE A 80 1.50 16.35 4.32
C PHE A 80 1.48 17.78 4.84
N HIS A 81 0.33 18.40 4.94
CA HIS A 81 0.20 19.73 5.53
C HIS A 81 0.42 19.70 7.04
N THR A 82 -0.22 18.76 7.72
CA THR A 82 -0.18 18.67 9.20
C THR A 82 1.19 18.25 9.71
N MET A 83 1.85 17.34 9.00
CA MET A 83 3.14 16.76 9.40
C MET A 83 4.35 17.40 8.69
N ARG A 84 4.13 18.52 8.01
CA ARG A 84 5.21 19.23 7.32
C ARG A 84 6.37 19.52 8.29
N HIS A 85 7.59 19.29 7.83
CA HIS A 85 8.85 19.43 8.59
C HIS A 85 9.09 18.39 9.69
N LEU A 86 8.18 17.41 9.87
CA LEU A 86 8.38 16.40 10.92
C LEU A 86 9.63 15.54 10.66
N ALA A 87 10.03 15.36 9.40
CA ALA A 87 11.25 14.64 9.06
C ALA A 87 12.52 15.31 9.64
N ASP A 88 12.50 16.63 9.76
CA ASP A 88 13.62 17.42 10.29
C ASP A 88 13.71 17.33 11.83
N GLU A 89 12.63 16.90 12.48
CA GLU A 89 12.49 16.81 13.94
C GLU A 89 12.58 15.38 14.48
N ILE A 90 12.63 14.36 13.60
CA ILE A 90 12.63 12.95 13.99
C ILE A 90 13.93 12.27 13.61
N GLU A 91 14.55 11.61 14.58
CA GLU A 91 15.62 10.66 14.37
C GLU A 91 15.20 9.27 14.86
N PHE A 92 15.33 8.26 13.99
CA PHE A 92 15.10 6.88 14.38
C PHE A 92 16.27 6.36 15.20
N LYS A 93 15.99 5.81 16.39
CA LYS A 93 17.03 5.27 17.30
C LYS A 93 17.94 4.30 16.54
N PRO A 94 19.26 4.50 16.51
CA PRO A 94 20.21 3.62 15.81
C PRO A 94 20.16 2.17 16.30
N THR A 95 19.83 1.96 17.58
CA THR A 95 19.68 0.63 18.21
C THR A 95 18.22 0.18 18.26
N GLY A 96 17.30 0.90 17.61
CA GLY A 96 15.87 0.61 17.63
C GLY A 96 15.46 -0.49 16.65
N ARG A 97 14.24 -0.99 16.81
CA ARG A 97 13.68 -2.06 15.96
C ARG A 97 13.59 -1.67 14.48
N ILE A 98 13.34 -0.40 14.18
CA ILE A 98 13.27 0.09 12.79
C ILE A 98 14.64 -0.04 12.14
N GLN A 99 15.71 0.41 12.79
CA GLN A 99 17.06 0.31 12.26
C GLN A 99 17.53 -1.16 12.19
N ALA A 100 17.24 -1.97 13.20
CA ALA A 100 17.55 -3.39 13.19
C ALA A 100 16.88 -4.11 12.00
N ARG A 101 15.60 -3.81 11.73
CA ARG A 101 14.88 -4.35 10.57
C ARG A 101 15.43 -3.82 9.25
N ALA A 102 15.83 -2.56 9.16
CA ALA A 102 16.48 -2.00 7.97
C ALA A 102 17.77 -2.75 7.63
N ASN A 103 18.62 -2.99 8.62
CA ASN A 103 19.87 -3.72 8.46
C ASN A 103 19.63 -5.18 8.04
N GLU A 104 18.64 -5.85 8.63
CA GLU A 104 18.23 -7.20 8.27
C GLU A 104 17.77 -7.29 6.81
N VAL A 105 16.92 -6.36 6.38
CA VAL A 105 16.43 -6.29 4.99
C VAL A 105 17.59 -6.04 4.03
N LEU A 106 18.53 -5.17 4.38
CA LEU A 106 19.72 -4.94 3.56
C LEU A 106 20.53 -6.23 3.38
N ALA A 107 20.80 -6.94 4.46
CA ALA A 107 21.54 -8.20 4.42
C ALA A 107 20.84 -9.26 3.58
N GLN A 108 19.53 -9.44 3.76
CA GLN A 108 18.71 -10.37 2.97
C GLN A 108 18.69 -9.98 1.48
N THR A 109 18.62 -8.69 1.17
CA THR A 109 18.64 -8.19 -0.21
C THR A 109 19.98 -8.48 -0.88
N VAL A 110 21.10 -8.24 -0.18
CA VAL A 110 22.45 -8.55 -0.70
C VAL A 110 22.60 -10.05 -0.97
N GLN A 111 22.13 -10.88 -0.06
CA GLN A 111 22.18 -12.35 -0.23
C GLN A 111 21.33 -12.77 -1.45
N MET A 112 20.11 -12.26 -1.59
CA MET A 112 19.24 -12.55 -2.73
C MET A 112 19.87 -12.11 -4.05
N LEU A 113 20.47 -10.93 -4.10
CA LEU A 113 21.12 -10.44 -5.31
C LEU A 113 22.34 -11.31 -5.69
N ALA A 114 23.13 -11.75 -4.72
CA ALA A 114 24.25 -12.67 -4.95
C ALA A 114 23.77 -14.04 -5.49
N GLU A 115 22.63 -14.55 -5.01
CA GLU A 115 22.03 -15.76 -5.56
C GLU A 115 21.56 -15.56 -7.01
N ILE A 116 20.90 -14.42 -7.29
CA ILE A 116 20.45 -14.08 -8.65
C ILE A 116 21.63 -13.95 -9.61
N GLU A 117 22.73 -13.39 -9.16
CA GLU A 117 23.96 -13.29 -9.96
C GLU A 117 24.47 -14.69 -10.40
N GLN A 118 24.36 -15.67 -9.51
CA GLN A 118 24.79 -17.06 -9.80
C GLN A 118 23.83 -17.81 -10.72
N ILE A 119 22.51 -17.70 -10.48
CA ILE A 119 21.50 -18.49 -11.21
C ILE A 119 20.94 -17.77 -12.45
N GLY A 120 21.09 -16.46 -12.53
CA GLY A 120 20.54 -15.60 -13.55
C GLY A 120 19.09 -15.16 -13.28
N LEU A 121 18.74 -14.02 -13.84
CA LEU A 121 17.43 -13.37 -13.60
C LEU A 121 16.25 -14.24 -14.03
N MET A 122 16.32 -14.90 -15.18
CA MET A 122 15.21 -15.71 -15.69
C MET A 122 14.92 -16.91 -14.80
N GLU A 123 15.95 -17.54 -14.25
CA GLU A 123 15.81 -18.63 -13.30
C GLU A 123 15.24 -18.13 -11.97
N ALA A 124 15.66 -16.95 -11.47
CA ALA A 124 15.11 -16.32 -10.29
C ALA A 124 13.60 -16.04 -10.45
N ILE A 125 13.16 -15.54 -11.62
CA ILE A 125 11.75 -15.35 -11.95
C ILE A 125 10.99 -16.68 -11.95
N ARG A 126 11.56 -17.72 -12.57
CA ARG A 126 10.98 -19.06 -12.60
C ARG A 126 10.81 -19.65 -11.19
N ARG A 127 11.77 -19.42 -10.32
CA ARG A 127 11.74 -19.81 -8.90
C ARG A 127 10.85 -18.94 -8.03
N LYS A 128 10.23 -17.88 -8.59
CA LYS A 128 9.35 -16.94 -7.88
C LYS A 128 10.05 -16.22 -6.71
N MET A 129 11.33 -15.94 -6.82
CA MET A 129 12.12 -15.30 -5.77
C MET A 129 11.64 -13.87 -5.42
N PHE A 130 10.96 -13.19 -6.35
CA PHE A 130 10.47 -11.82 -6.18
C PHE A 130 9.06 -11.72 -5.60
N ALA A 131 8.30 -12.83 -5.56
CA ALA A 131 6.94 -12.82 -5.06
C ALA A 131 6.55 -14.21 -4.54
N GLU A 132 6.08 -14.28 -3.30
CA GLU A 132 5.54 -15.51 -2.69
C GLU A 132 4.18 -15.90 -3.28
N ILE A 133 3.47 -14.95 -3.89
CA ILE A 133 2.09 -15.13 -4.37
C ILE A 133 2.09 -15.40 -5.87
N SER A 134 1.60 -16.58 -6.26
CA SER A 134 1.24 -16.86 -7.64
C SER A 134 -0.16 -16.33 -7.91
N ARG A 135 -0.29 -15.45 -8.89
CA ARG A 135 -1.62 -15.08 -9.41
C ARG A 135 -2.13 -16.21 -10.28
N LEU A 136 -3.39 -16.59 -10.07
CA LEU A 136 -4.07 -17.49 -10.98
C LEU A 136 -4.27 -16.78 -12.33
N PRO A 137 -4.17 -17.51 -13.48
CA PRO A 137 -4.35 -16.89 -14.80
C PRO A 137 -5.68 -16.15 -14.95
N ASP A 138 -6.73 -16.67 -14.36
CA ASP A 138 -8.11 -16.15 -14.44
C ASP A 138 -8.52 -15.35 -13.21
N GLY A 139 -7.62 -15.18 -12.25
CA GLY A 139 -7.89 -14.52 -10.99
C GLY A 139 -7.11 -13.22 -10.83
N GLY A 140 -7.68 -12.31 -10.08
CA GLY A 140 -7.02 -11.11 -9.65
C GLY A 140 -7.52 -9.83 -10.32
N LYS A 141 -6.87 -8.75 -9.95
CA LYS A 141 -7.17 -7.41 -10.44
C LYS A 141 -6.94 -7.35 -11.96
N GLY A 142 -7.96 -6.99 -12.69
CA GLY A 142 -7.89 -6.79 -14.14
C GLY A 142 -8.36 -7.98 -14.98
N ALA A 143 -8.70 -9.12 -14.39
CA ALA A 143 -9.46 -10.15 -15.11
C ALA A 143 -10.87 -9.61 -15.38
N ALA A 144 -11.30 -9.65 -16.63
CA ALA A 144 -12.60 -9.10 -17.04
C ALA A 144 -13.74 -9.71 -16.21
N GLY A 145 -14.47 -8.86 -15.50
CA GLY A 145 -15.64 -9.25 -14.72
C GLY A 145 -15.37 -9.92 -13.36
N VAL A 146 -14.11 -10.15 -12.99
CA VAL A 146 -13.79 -10.77 -11.69
C VAL A 146 -13.34 -9.73 -10.68
N ILE A 147 -14.15 -9.46 -9.68
CA ILE A 147 -13.83 -8.66 -8.51
C ILE A 147 -13.91 -9.59 -7.30
N ASN A 148 -12.76 -10.02 -6.79
CA ASN A 148 -12.69 -10.82 -5.58
C ASN A 148 -12.80 -9.90 -4.37
N LYS A 149 -14.01 -9.78 -3.82
CA LYS A 149 -14.26 -9.11 -2.54
C LYS A 149 -14.14 -10.14 -1.44
N ASN A 150 -13.41 -9.80 -0.39
CA ASN A 150 -13.43 -10.57 0.86
C ASN A 150 -14.55 -10.06 1.79
N ASP A 151 -14.76 -10.77 2.91
CA ASP A 151 -15.82 -10.45 3.88
C ASP A 151 -15.65 -9.08 4.54
N ASP A 152 -14.44 -8.52 4.53
CA ASP A 152 -14.14 -7.20 5.10
C ASP A 152 -14.34 -6.04 4.10
N TYR A 153 -14.73 -6.35 2.85
CA TYR A 153 -14.98 -5.29 1.85
C TYR A 153 -16.18 -4.44 2.27
N TYR A 154 -15.95 -3.14 2.40
CA TYR A 154 -16.99 -2.18 2.73
C TYR A 154 -16.76 -0.84 2.03
N ASN A 155 -17.59 -0.53 1.04
CA ASN A 155 -17.58 0.74 0.32
C ASN A 155 -19.02 1.23 0.11
N PRO A 156 -19.57 2.03 1.04
CA PRO A 156 -20.96 2.46 0.97
C PRO A 156 -21.26 3.37 -0.23
N PHE A 157 -20.28 4.04 -0.80
CA PHE A 157 -20.46 4.87 -2.00
C PHE A 157 -20.82 4.03 -3.23
N LEU A 158 -20.34 2.79 -3.30
CA LEU A 158 -20.64 1.90 -4.42
C LEU A 158 -22.15 1.59 -4.50
N ASP A 159 -22.77 1.35 -3.36
CA ASP A 159 -24.19 1.03 -3.28
C ASP A 159 -25.04 2.28 -3.56
N LEU A 160 -24.64 3.42 -3.06
CA LEU A 160 -25.29 4.70 -3.36
C LEU A 160 -25.24 5.04 -4.86
N MET A 161 -24.11 4.79 -5.52
CA MET A 161 -23.98 5.06 -6.97
C MET A 161 -24.76 4.07 -7.84
N ARG A 162 -25.02 2.88 -7.35
CA ARG A 162 -25.84 1.88 -8.05
C ARG A 162 -27.34 2.13 -7.91
N GLY A 163 -27.73 3.24 -7.29
CA GLY A 163 -29.13 3.60 -7.09
C GLY A 163 -29.77 2.83 -5.95
N GLY A 164 -29.11 2.77 -4.80
CA GLY A 164 -29.54 2.10 -3.57
C GLY A 164 -30.62 1.04 -3.80
N ALA A 165 -30.35 -0.24 -3.62
CA ALA A 165 -31.42 -1.22 -3.62
C ALA A 165 -32.44 -0.74 -2.58
N SER A 166 -33.59 -0.27 -3.04
CA SER A 166 -34.67 0.12 -2.17
C SER A 166 -35.00 -1.07 -1.28
N ASN A 167 -34.76 -0.93 0.01
CA ASN A 167 -35.31 -1.82 1.02
C ASN A 167 -36.84 -1.60 1.08
N ASP A 168 -37.54 -1.87 0.00
CA ASP A 168 -39.00 -1.89 -0.04
C ASP A 168 -39.55 -3.29 0.31
N ASN A 169 -38.91 -3.99 1.25
CA ASN A 169 -39.46 -5.24 1.81
C ASN A 169 -39.58 -5.15 3.35
N ALA A 170 -40.18 -4.09 3.84
CA ALA A 170 -40.54 -4.00 5.26
C ALA A 170 -41.91 -3.34 5.43
N THR A 171 -42.92 -3.84 4.74
CA THR A 171 -44.33 -3.65 5.13
C THR A 171 -45.15 -4.66 4.34
N ASP A 172 -45.49 -5.74 5.00
CA ASP A 172 -46.78 -6.40 4.93
C ASP A 172 -46.71 -7.71 5.70
N ALA A 173 -46.87 -7.62 7.01
CA ALA A 173 -47.38 -8.72 7.83
C ALA A 173 -48.32 -8.10 8.88
N ASN A 174 -49.57 -7.96 8.48
CA ASN A 174 -50.70 -7.96 9.39
C ASN A 174 -51.05 -9.36 9.81
#